data_b9d3d23593d8e3931967d51887a0dbff
#
_entry.id   b9d3d23593d8e3931967d51887a0dbff
#
_cell.length_a   1.000
_cell.length_b   1.000
_cell.length_c   1.000
_cell.angle_alpha   90.00
_cell.angle_beta   90.00
_cell.angle_gamma   90.00
#
_symmetry.space_group_name_H-M   'P 1'
#
loop_
_entity.id
_entity.type
_entity.pdbx_description
1 polymer ?
#
loop_
_entity_poly.entity_id
_entity_poly.type
_entity_poly.pdbx_seq_one_letter_code
_entity_poly.pdbx_strand_id
1 'polypeptide(L)'
;MPSSTSNSEAAGSDAAATAATQAAQANAELASGAVGVPLTAPGSPLPGPGAGEHFVRPGFVRQTASDRPGVAQPVPVRDIPVQPWGLILLATVVMTALLIGGWEAYWRAYGATPGYRNSNGEWAEQRRRIDAGEGGKTVLIGSSRVLFDVQLPVWERITGERPIQLALQGTSSVLALEDLADDPKFTGHLLVGVAPELFFSGRAIRADVFPYYHKQGPSQRSGNWLSKHLLEPVFAFYDPDFALGTVVRRQPWPMRAGMHKNSDVRKLLVQDADRNSHMWRKVEEDPAYRAIARSIWLEHFGKPPPTMDTPQKLQKVIDTQIDRAVAAVAKLRARGVQVLFLRPPSIGPYYAFEQHVFPRATTWDVLLRRTGVPGIHFEDYPQLQGYDQPEWSHLSASEANRFTAALVPIIKADYWVSTAAPEVPPR
;
A
#
# COMPACT_ATOMS: atom_id res chain seq x y z
N MET A 1 8.62 15.67 55.03
CA MET A 1 9.86 14.85 54.96
C MET A 1 9.69 13.96 53.76
N PRO A 2 10.75 13.78 52.92
CA PRO A 2 10.62 14.15 51.49
C PRO A 2 10.53 12.93 50.56
N SER A 3 9.86 13.11 49.46
CA SER A 3 10.27 13.01 48.03
C SER A 3 11.36 11.96 47.69
N SER A 4 11.02 11.04 46.81
CA SER A 4 11.96 10.55 45.82
C SER A 4 11.24 10.36 44.48
N THR A 5 11.41 11.35 43.65
CA THR A 5 11.08 11.40 42.23
C THR A 5 12.17 10.71 41.43
N SER A 6 11.72 10.13 40.29
CA SER A 6 12.40 10.08 39.01
C SER A 6 13.67 9.25 38.86
N ASN A 7 13.62 8.31 37.93
CA ASN A 7 14.57 8.09 36.84
C ASN A 7 14.24 6.77 36.10
N SER A 8 13.30 6.79 35.21
CA SER A 8 13.10 5.65 34.28
C SER A 8 12.80 6.04 32.83
N GLU A 9 12.71 7.34 32.49
CA GLU A 9 12.46 7.76 31.10
C GLU A 9 13.72 8.07 30.29
N ALA A 10 14.88 8.24 30.92
CA ALA A 10 16.13 8.50 30.21
C ALA A 10 16.84 7.26 29.64
N ALA A 11 16.52 6.06 30.14
CA ALA A 11 17.21 4.83 29.73
C ALA A 11 16.71 4.24 28.40
N GLY A 12 15.51 4.61 27.97
CA GLY A 12 14.92 4.07 26.72
C GLY A 12 15.38 4.77 25.43
N SER A 13 15.73 6.06 25.50
CA SER A 13 16.18 6.83 24.34
C SER A 13 17.64 6.54 23.98
N ASP A 14 18.46 6.26 24.97
CA ASP A 14 19.90 6.01 24.77
C ASP A 14 20.16 4.61 24.18
N ALA A 15 19.35 3.62 24.49
CA ALA A 15 19.46 2.27 23.92
C ALA A 15 19.12 2.24 22.42
N ALA A 16 18.11 3.00 22.00
CA ALA A 16 17.73 3.10 20.58
C ALA A 16 18.74 3.89 19.76
N ALA A 17 19.32 4.97 20.34
CA ALA A 17 20.37 5.75 19.71
C ALA A 17 21.67 4.95 19.58
N THR A 18 22.01 4.15 20.57
CA THR A 18 23.21 3.30 20.57
C THR A 18 23.09 2.17 19.52
N ALA A 19 21.92 1.55 19.38
CA ALA A 19 21.67 0.51 18.39
C ALA A 19 21.74 1.05 16.94
N ALA A 20 21.22 2.26 16.71
CA ALA A 20 21.31 2.93 15.41
C ALA A 20 22.74 3.31 15.05
N THR A 21 23.52 3.74 16.03
CA THR A 21 24.94 4.11 15.84
C THR A 21 25.80 2.87 15.57
N GLN A 22 25.55 1.74 16.26
CA GLN A 22 26.26 0.49 16.02
C GLN A 22 25.95 -0.11 14.65
N ALA A 23 24.69 -0.01 14.17
CA ALA A 23 24.33 -0.45 12.83
C ALA A 23 24.95 0.43 11.74
N ALA A 24 25.10 1.72 11.97
CA ALA A 24 25.79 2.62 11.06
C ALA A 24 27.30 2.38 11.01
N GLN A 25 27.92 2.06 12.15
CA GLN A 25 29.34 1.70 12.22
C GLN A 25 29.63 0.35 11.56
N ALA A 26 28.81 -0.66 11.74
CA ALA A 26 28.95 -1.97 11.08
C ALA A 26 28.85 -1.87 9.54
N ASN A 27 27.99 -0.99 9.03
CA ASN A 27 27.88 -0.73 7.60
C ASN A 27 29.05 0.12 7.06
N ALA A 28 29.66 0.97 7.87
CA ALA A 28 30.86 1.74 7.50
C ALA A 28 32.11 0.84 7.46
N GLU A 29 32.23 -0.12 8.34
CA GLU A 29 33.33 -1.10 8.34
C GLU A 29 33.28 -2.06 7.14
N LEU A 30 32.05 -2.45 6.70
CA LEU A 30 31.87 -3.23 5.48
C LEU A 30 32.18 -2.46 4.20
N ALA A 31 32.07 -1.12 4.22
CA ALA A 31 32.40 -0.26 3.08
C ALA A 31 33.89 0.12 3.04
N SER A 32 34.61 0.03 4.16
CA SER A 32 36.04 0.39 4.25
C SER A 32 37.04 -0.75 4.02
N GLY A 33 36.54 -1.95 3.66
CA GLY A 33 37.36 -3.12 3.32
C GLY A 33 38.14 -3.05 2.00
N ALA A 34 38.28 -1.86 1.41
CA ALA A 34 39.25 -1.63 0.33
C ALA A 34 40.64 -1.48 0.94
N VAL A 35 41.40 -2.56 0.98
CA VAL A 35 42.81 -2.58 1.31
C VAL A 35 43.52 -1.61 0.37
N GLY A 36 43.89 -0.46 0.90
CA GLY A 36 44.73 0.52 0.21
C GLY A 36 46.07 -0.09 -0.03
N VAL A 37 46.42 -0.34 -1.29
CA VAL A 37 47.77 -0.62 -1.71
C VAL A 37 48.58 0.69 -1.52
N PRO A 38 49.67 0.71 -0.73
CA PRO A 38 50.48 1.93 -0.62
C PRO A 38 51.08 2.22 -1.99
N LEU A 39 50.79 3.39 -2.53
CA LEU A 39 51.50 3.96 -3.68
C LEU A 39 52.93 4.22 -3.25
N THR A 40 53.86 3.42 -3.74
CA THR A 40 55.29 3.68 -3.63
C THR A 40 55.63 4.96 -4.38
N ALA A 41 56.41 5.81 -3.73
CA ALA A 41 56.85 7.08 -4.26
C ALA A 41 57.59 6.92 -5.60
N PRO A 42 57.48 7.85 -6.54
CA PRO A 42 58.21 7.78 -7.80
C PRO A 42 59.68 8.16 -7.55
N GLY A 43 60.60 7.20 -7.75
CA GLY A 43 62.01 7.58 -7.71
C GLY A 43 63.03 6.48 -7.48
N SER A 44 62.70 5.21 -7.53
CA SER A 44 63.74 4.17 -7.49
C SER A 44 63.97 3.58 -8.90
N PRO A 45 65.18 3.60 -9.46
CA PRO A 45 65.44 2.98 -10.75
C PRO A 45 65.30 1.45 -10.62
N LEU A 46 64.59 0.84 -11.56
CA LEU A 46 64.54 -0.61 -11.70
C LEU A 46 65.96 -1.16 -11.93
N PRO A 47 66.41 -2.19 -11.21
CA PRO A 47 67.66 -2.86 -11.52
C PRO A 47 67.53 -3.54 -12.89
N GLY A 48 68.49 -3.22 -13.77
CA GLY A 48 68.59 -3.83 -15.09
C GLY A 48 68.76 -5.35 -15.04
N PRO A 49 68.58 -6.05 -16.18
CA PRO A 49 68.69 -7.49 -16.22
C PRO A 49 70.14 -7.93 -16.03
N GLY A 50 70.58 -8.03 -14.78
CA GLY A 50 71.85 -8.66 -14.40
C GLY A 50 71.61 -10.16 -14.17
N ALA A 51 72.35 -10.98 -14.90
CA ALA A 51 72.41 -12.43 -14.73
C ALA A 51 72.83 -12.77 -13.29
N GLY A 52 71.85 -12.98 -12.40
CA GLY A 52 72.06 -13.58 -11.10
C GLY A 52 71.74 -15.06 -11.18
N GLU A 53 72.75 -15.91 -11.02
CA GLU A 53 72.55 -17.37 -10.85
C GLU A 53 71.59 -17.60 -9.71
N HIS A 54 70.44 -18.08 -10.04
CA HIS A 54 69.42 -18.44 -9.05
C HIS A 54 69.77 -19.80 -8.45
N PHE A 55 70.21 -19.79 -7.23
CA PHE A 55 70.36 -20.98 -6.40
C PHE A 55 68.98 -21.59 -6.16
N VAL A 56 68.56 -22.54 -6.97
CA VAL A 56 67.32 -23.32 -6.77
C VAL A 56 67.65 -24.39 -5.75
N ARG A 57 67.13 -24.29 -4.52
CA ARG A 57 67.19 -25.39 -3.56
C ARG A 57 66.38 -26.55 -4.12
N PRO A 58 66.95 -27.77 -4.13
CA PRO A 58 66.19 -28.94 -4.56
C PRO A 58 64.93 -29.15 -3.68
N GLY A 59 63.76 -29.21 -4.30
CA GLY A 59 62.49 -29.38 -3.61
C GLY A 59 61.64 -28.10 -3.43
N PHE A 60 62.12 -26.92 -3.82
CA PHE A 60 61.34 -25.70 -3.84
C PHE A 60 60.62 -25.53 -5.20
N VAL A 61 59.34 -25.82 -5.25
CA VAL A 61 58.51 -25.41 -6.39
C VAL A 61 58.44 -23.86 -6.38
N ARG A 62 58.92 -23.23 -7.43
CA ARG A 62 58.85 -21.78 -7.59
C ARG A 62 57.39 -21.36 -7.70
N GLN A 63 56.85 -20.86 -6.61
CA GLN A 63 55.49 -20.33 -6.65
C GLN A 63 55.44 -19.10 -7.56
N THR A 64 54.62 -19.12 -8.56
CA THR A 64 54.30 -17.96 -9.39
C THR A 64 53.51 -16.95 -8.60
N ALA A 65 53.41 -15.71 -9.05
CA ALA A 65 52.57 -14.70 -8.39
C ALA A 65 51.11 -15.16 -8.26
N SER A 66 50.67 -16.07 -9.16
CA SER A 66 49.34 -16.69 -9.16
C SER A 66 49.13 -17.69 -8.04
N ASP A 67 50.19 -18.29 -7.49
CA ASP A 67 50.10 -19.35 -6.47
C ASP A 67 50.05 -18.77 -5.03
N ARG A 68 50.06 -17.45 -4.88
CA ARG A 68 49.99 -16.77 -3.58
C ARG A 68 48.56 -16.77 -3.06
N PRO A 69 48.33 -17.06 -1.77
CA PRO A 69 47.04 -16.89 -1.17
C PRO A 69 46.49 -15.45 -1.38
N GLY A 70 45.25 -15.32 -1.84
CA GLY A 70 44.59 -14.03 -2.10
C GLY A 70 44.86 -13.42 -3.49
N VAL A 71 45.69 -14.02 -4.33
CA VAL A 71 45.85 -13.64 -5.73
C VAL A 71 44.83 -14.39 -6.57
N ALA A 72 44.09 -13.65 -7.41
CA ALA A 72 43.11 -14.29 -8.32
C ALA A 72 43.87 -15.26 -9.25
N GLN A 73 43.53 -16.55 -9.14
CA GLN A 73 44.09 -17.57 -10.02
C GLN A 73 43.56 -17.35 -11.45
N PRO A 74 44.42 -17.50 -12.50
CA PRO A 74 43.92 -17.50 -13.86
C PRO A 74 42.84 -18.57 -13.98
N VAL A 75 41.69 -18.17 -14.48
CA VAL A 75 40.62 -19.17 -14.75
C VAL A 75 41.18 -20.18 -15.76
N PRO A 76 41.21 -21.47 -15.42
CA PRO A 76 41.71 -22.45 -16.36
C PRO A 76 40.89 -22.39 -17.65
N VAL A 77 41.58 -22.37 -18.79
CA VAL A 77 40.93 -22.49 -20.09
C VAL A 77 40.20 -23.82 -20.11
N ARG A 78 38.89 -23.80 -20.01
CA ARG A 78 38.08 -25.01 -20.11
C ARG A 78 37.64 -25.17 -21.56
N ASP A 79 37.87 -26.31 -22.14
CA ASP A 79 37.20 -26.68 -23.38
C ASP A 79 35.68 -26.69 -23.11
N ILE A 80 35.01 -25.68 -23.59
CA ILE A 80 33.54 -25.65 -23.51
C ILE A 80 33.01 -26.54 -24.60
N PRO A 81 32.41 -27.69 -24.27
CA PRO A 81 31.84 -28.58 -25.26
C PRO A 81 30.85 -27.84 -26.13
N VAL A 82 30.83 -28.10 -27.42
CA VAL A 82 29.85 -27.55 -28.34
C VAL A 82 28.45 -27.94 -27.90
N GLN A 83 27.71 -26.99 -27.42
CA GLN A 83 26.33 -27.17 -26.94
C GLN A 83 25.36 -26.80 -28.05
N PRO A 84 24.24 -27.50 -28.19
CA PRO A 84 23.18 -27.14 -29.13
C PRO A 84 22.35 -25.97 -28.57
N TRP A 85 22.96 -24.79 -28.42
CA TRP A 85 22.35 -23.62 -27.75
C TRP A 85 20.98 -23.22 -28.31
N GLY A 86 20.78 -23.38 -29.62
CA GLY A 86 19.48 -23.11 -30.25
C GLY A 86 18.39 -24.06 -29.74
N LEU A 87 18.70 -25.35 -29.58
CA LEU A 87 17.74 -26.31 -29.05
C LEU A 87 17.49 -26.12 -27.55
N ILE A 88 18.54 -25.82 -26.80
CA ILE A 88 18.41 -25.48 -25.34
C ILE A 88 17.54 -24.25 -25.15
N LEU A 89 17.79 -23.20 -25.92
CA LEU A 89 16.98 -21.98 -25.85
C LEU A 89 15.52 -22.26 -26.21
N LEU A 90 15.29 -23.00 -27.31
CA LEU A 90 13.94 -23.37 -27.73
C LEU A 90 13.22 -24.18 -26.63
N ALA A 91 13.89 -25.22 -26.10
CA ALA A 91 13.34 -26.03 -25.01
C ALA A 91 13.03 -25.20 -23.76
N THR A 92 13.91 -24.27 -23.40
CA THR A 92 13.69 -23.34 -22.27
C THR A 92 12.48 -22.46 -22.52
N VAL A 93 12.36 -21.86 -23.70
CA VAL A 93 11.20 -21.00 -24.05
C VAL A 93 9.90 -21.80 -24.01
N VAL A 94 9.89 -22.99 -24.63
CA VAL A 94 8.69 -23.86 -24.65
C VAL A 94 8.30 -24.28 -23.21
N MET A 95 9.27 -24.74 -22.42
CA MET A 95 9.00 -25.14 -21.03
C MET A 95 8.49 -23.97 -20.18
N THR A 96 9.09 -22.79 -20.30
CA THR A 96 8.65 -21.58 -19.63
C THR A 96 7.22 -21.21 -20.04
N ALA A 97 6.91 -21.25 -21.33
CA ALA A 97 5.57 -20.97 -21.84
C ALA A 97 4.52 -21.97 -21.30
N LEU A 98 4.87 -23.27 -21.24
CA LEU A 98 3.98 -24.30 -20.68
C LEU A 98 3.76 -24.11 -19.18
N LEU A 99 4.80 -23.75 -18.41
CA LEU A 99 4.68 -23.49 -16.97
C LEU A 99 3.84 -22.26 -16.70
N ILE A 100 4.09 -21.15 -17.40
CA ILE A 100 3.31 -19.92 -17.27
C ILE A 100 1.87 -20.14 -17.73
N GLY A 101 1.68 -20.79 -18.87
CA GLY A 101 0.34 -21.10 -19.40
C GLY A 101 -0.46 -22.03 -18.49
N GLY A 102 0.17 -23.05 -17.91
CA GLY A 102 -0.45 -23.94 -16.93
C GLY A 102 -0.83 -23.22 -15.65
N TRP A 103 0.05 -22.32 -15.15
CA TRP A 103 -0.22 -21.50 -13.97
C TRP A 103 -1.38 -20.52 -14.20
N GLU A 104 -1.41 -19.88 -15.34
CA GLU A 104 -2.51 -19.01 -15.76
C GLU A 104 -3.84 -19.77 -15.87
N ALA A 105 -3.83 -20.91 -16.55
CA ALA A 105 -5.00 -21.76 -16.72
C ALA A 105 -5.56 -22.25 -15.38
N TYR A 106 -4.69 -22.63 -14.44
CA TYR A 106 -5.07 -23.04 -13.09
C TYR A 106 -5.83 -21.89 -12.36
N TRP A 107 -5.28 -20.68 -12.37
CA TRP A 107 -5.90 -19.57 -11.67
C TRP A 107 -7.19 -19.09 -12.34
N ARG A 108 -7.27 -19.12 -13.67
CA ARG A 108 -8.53 -18.87 -14.40
C ARG A 108 -9.62 -19.89 -14.04
N ALA A 109 -9.25 -21.16 -13.96
CA ALA A 109 -10.16 -22.21 -13.50
C ALA A 109 -10.60 -22.02 -12.04
N TYR A 110 -9.73 -21.44 -11.20
CA TYR A 110 -10.07 -21.05 -9.83
C TYR A 110 -11.04 -19.86 -9.74
N GLY A 111 -11.24 -19.13 -10.84
CA GLY A 111 -12.12 -17.95 -10.94
C GLY A 111 -11.36 -16.61 -10.95
N ALA A 112 -10.04 -16.62 -11.06
CA ALA A 112 -9.27 -15.40 -11.25
C ALA A 112 -9.48 -14.83 -12.66
N THR A 113 -9.57 -13.51 -12.74
CA THR A 113 -9.62 -12.76 -13.99
C THR A 113 -8.45 -11.79 -14.05
N PRO A 114 -7.91 -11.48 -15.23
CA PRO A 114 -7.02 -10.35 -15.40
C PRO A 114 -7.67 -9.08 -14.86
N GLY A 115 -6.88 -8.21 -14.26
CA GLY A 115 -7.36 -6.97 -13.67
C GLY A 115 -6.21 -6.17 -13.11
N TYR A 116 -6.48 -4.92 -12.79
CA TYR A 116 -5.46 -3.99 -12.34
C TYR A 116 -5.13 -4.18 -10.86
N ARG A 117 -3.88 -3.97 -10.52
CA ARG A 117 -3.37 -4.15 -9.16
C ARG A 117 -3.62 -2.90 -8.33
N ASN A 118 -4.08 -3.06 -7.10
CA ASN A 118 -4.12 -1.95 -6.16
C ASN A 118 -2.71 -1.65 -5.60
N SER A 119 -1.83 -1.14 -6.47
CA SER A 119 -0.42 -0.84 -6.17
C SER A 119 -0.21 0.63 -5.79
N ASN A 120 0.98 0.93 -5.24
CA ASN A 120 1.38 2.31 -5.00
C ASN A 120 1.52 3.09 -6.30
N GLY A 121 1.90 2.41 -7.39
CA GLY A 121 2.00 2.99 -8.73
C GLY A 121 0.67 3.46 -9.28
N GLU A 122 -0.36 2.63 -9.16
CA GLU A 122 -1.72 2.96 -9.59
C GLU A 122 -2.30 4.13 -8.78
N TRP A 123 -2.10 4.12 -7.48
CA TRP A 123 -2.52 5.24 -6.64
C TRP A 123 -1.81 6.53 -7.02
N ALA A 124 -0.50 6.49 -7.20
CA ALA A 124 0.31 7.64 -7.58
C ALA A 124 -0.05 8.17 -8.98
N GLU A 125 -0.49 7.30 -9.90
CA GLU A 125 -0.99 7.70 -11.22
C GLU A 125 -2.29 8.53 -11.09
N GLN A 126 -3.25 8.04 -10.31
CA GLN A 126 -4.48 8.79 -10.07
C GLN A 126 -4.22 10.10 -9.31
N ARG A 127 -3.32 10.09 -8.34
CA ARG A 127 -2.95 11.29 -7.57
C ARG A 127 -2.31 12.36 -8.48
N ARG A 128 -1.51 11.97 -9.46
CA ARG A 128 -0.91 12.89 -10.43
C ARG A 128 -1.89 13.55 -11.39
N ARG A 129 -3.11 13.07 -11.51
CA ARG A 129 -4.14 13.75 -12.27
C ARG A 129 -4.42 15.17 -11.74
N ILE A 130 -4.32 15.34 -10.40
CA ILE A 130 -4.41 16.67 -9.77
C ILE A 130 -3.25 17.56 -10.23
N ASP A 131 -2.02 17.02 -10.29
CA ASP A 131 -0.85 17.75 -10.81
C ASP A 131 -0.99 18.13 -12.28
N ALA A 132 -1.70 17.30 -13.06
CA ALA A 132 -1.93 17.46 -14.49
C ALA A 132 -3.10 18.42 -14.82
N GLY A 133 -3.67 19.09 -13.82
CA GLY A 133 -4.72 20.11 -14.02
C GLY A 133 -6.13 19.65 -13.68
N GLU A 134 -6.32 18.41 -13.17
CA GLU A 134 -7.64 17.92 -12.76
C GLU A 134 -7.97 18.23 -11.26
N GLY A 135 -7.27 19.17 -10.65
CA GLY A 135 -7.45 19.51 -9.23
C GLY A 135 -8.81 20.12 -8.89
N GLY A 136 -9.58 20.59 -9.86
CA GLY A 136 -10.95 21.05 -9.69
C GLY A 136 -12.00 19.93 -9.68
N LYS A 137 -11.63 18.68 -9.95
CA LYS A 137 -12.55 17.55 -9.97
C LYS A 137 -12.87 17.03 -8.56
N THR A 138 -13.89 16.19 -8.50
CA THR A 138 -14.23 15.43 -7.30
C THR A 138 -13.16 14.38 -7.02
N VAL A 139 -12.67 14.34 -5.78
CA VAL A 139 -11.74 13.34 -5.26
C VAL A 139 -12.42 12.52 -4.17
N LEU A 140 -12.26 11.20 -4.25
CA LEU A 140 -12.75 10.26 -3.26
C LEU A 140 -11.57 9.72 -2.45
N ILE A 141 -11.56 9.99 -1.14
CA ILE A 141 -10.62 9.38 -0.20
C ILE A 141 -11.38 8.56 0.83
N GLY A 142 -10.74 7.57 1.39
CA GLY A 142 -11.38 6.67 2.34
C GLY A 142 -10.55 5.42 2.55
N SER A 143 -11.14 4.46 3.21
CA SER A 143 -10.63 3.11 3.32
C SER A 143 -11.14 2.22 2.17
N SER A 144 -11.01 0.91 2.37
CA SER A 144 -11.56 -0.09 1.43
C SER A 144 -13.06 0.09 1.17
N ARG A 145 -13.85 0.58 2.13
CA ARG A 145 -15.29 0.78 1.91
C ARG A 145 -15.59 1.80 0.81
N VAL A 146 -14.91 2.94 0.79
CA VAL A 146 -15.09 3.89 -0.32
C VAL A 146 -14.59 3.29 -1.63
N LEU A 147 -13.50 2.51 -1.58
CA LEU A 147 -12.94 1.87 -2.77
C LEU A 147 -13.90 0.84 -3.38
N PHE A 148 -14.64 0.08 -2.57
CA PHE A 148 -15.59 -0.95 -3.01
C PHE A 148 -16.99 -0.40 -3.26
N ASP A 149 -17.47 0.49 -2.37
CA ASP A 149 -18.88 0.83 -2.27
C ASP A 149 -19.26 2.01 -3.17
N VAL A 150 -18.28 2.85 -3.58
CA VAL A 150 -18.53 4.00 -4.45
C VAL A 150 -18.03 3.72 -5.86
N GLN A 151 -18.97 3.50 -6.77
CA GLN A 151 -18.71 3.07 -8.15
C GLN A 151 -18.57 4.26 -9.09
N LEU A 152 -17.36 4.46 -9.65
CA LEU A 152 -17.04 5.59 -10.51
C LEU A 152 -17.92 5.67 -11.77
N PRO A 153 -18.25 4.56 -12.48
CA PRO A 153 -19.15 4.62 -13.65
C PRO A 153 -20.58 5.05 -13.31
N VAL A 154 -21.06 4.68 -12.13
CA VAL A 154 -22.41 5.11 -11.67
C VAL A 154 -22.40 6.58 -11.31
N TRP A 155 -21.36 7.02 -10.60
CA TRP A 155 -21.15 8.43 -10.27
C TRP A 155 -21.11 9.30 -11.53
N GLU A 156 -20.27 8.95 -12.50
CA GLU A 156 -20.12 9.66 -13.77
C GLU A 156 -21.44 9.76 -14.54
N ARG A 157 -22.22 8.68 -14.60
CA ARG A 157 -23.52 8.68 -15.27
C ARG A 157 -24.49 9.70 -14.68
N ILE A 158 -24.44 9.92 -13.36
CA ILE A 158 -25.37 10.82 -12.67
C ILE A 158 -24.88 12.26 -12.66
N THR A 159 -23.57 12.46 -12.60
CA THR A 159 -22.98 13.80 -12.46
C THR A 159 -22.42 14.37 -13.76
N GLY A 160 -22.10 13.54 -14.72
CA GLY A 160 -21.31 13.89 -15.91
C GLY A 160 -19.81 13.98 -15.66
N GLU A 161 -19.35 13.75 -14.41
CA GLU A 161 -17.93 13.80 -14.03
C GLU A 161 -17.48 12.48 -13.42
N ARG A 162 -16.34 11.95 -13.90
CA ARG A 162 -15.70 10.78 -13.33
C ARG A 162 -14.72 11.21 -12.24
N PRO A 163 -14.97 10.85 -10.98
CA PRO A 163 -14.13 11.28 -9.86
C PRO A 163 -12.76 10.60 -9.87
N ILE A 164 -11.81 11.17 -9.11
CA ILE A 164 -10.49 10.61 -8.87
C ILE A 164 -10.54 9.71 -7.63
N GLN A 165 -10.24 8.42 -7.78
CA GLN A 165 -10.28 7.44 -6.68
C GLN A 165 -8.92 7.34 -5.98
N LEU A 166 -8.85 7.85 -4.75
CA LEU A 166 -7.65 7.82 -3.91
C LEU A 166 -7.84 7.07 -2.57
N ALA A 167 -8.93 6.33 -2.41
CA ALA A 167 -9.14 5.52 -1.21
C ALA A 167 -8.08 4.41 -1.07
N LEU A 168 -7.70 4.07 0.15
CA LEU A 168 -6.62 3.14 0.50
C LEU A 168 -7.12 2.05 1.46
N GLN A 169 -7.01 0.80 1.04
CA GLN A 169 -7.39 -0.35 1.88
C GLN A 169 -6.65 -0.36 3.23
N GLY A 170 -7.37 -0.68 4.31
CA GLY A 170 -6.79 -0.87 5.63
C GLY A 170 -6.09 0.38 6.19
N THR A 171 -6.40 1.57 5.66
CA THR A 171 -5.69 2.81 5.99
C THR A 171 -6.69 3.91 6.33
N SER A 172 -6.37 4.68 7.36
CA SER A 172 -7.12 5.87 7.74
C SER A 172 -7.11 6.90 6.62
N SER A 173 -8.27 7.45 6.29
CA SER A 173 -8.38 8.54 5.32
C SER A 173 -7.75 9.86 5.78
N VAL A 174 -7.41 9.99 7.06
CA VAL A 174 -6.72 11.18 7.60
C VAL A 174 -5.40 11.43 6.89
N LEU A 175 -4.64 10.38 6.53
CA LEU A 175 -3.37 10.54 5.81
C LEU A 175 -3.57 11.16 4.41
N ALA A 176 -4.56 10.68 3.66
CA ALA A 176 -4.87 11.24 2.34
C ALA A 176 -5.50 12.64 2.46
N LEU A 177 -6.25 12.89 3.54
CA LEU A 177 -6.81 14.21 3.84
C LEU A 177 -5.69 15.24 4.08
N GLU A 178 -4.65 14.88 4.82
CA GLU A 178 -3.47 15.72 5.05
C GLU A 178 -2.68 15.96 3.76
N ASP A 179 -2.42 14.91 2.98
CA ASP A 179 -1.70 15.04 1.69
C ASP A 179 -2.40 16.01 0.72
N LEU A 180 -3.73 15.92 0.63
CA LEU A 180 -4.53 16.85 -0.17
C LEU A 180 -4.62 18.25 0.44
N ALA A 181 -4.62 18.34 1.77
CA ALA A 181 -4.63 19.62 2.47
C ALA A 181 -3.33 20.42 2.23
N ASP A 182 -2.22 19.73 2.01
CA ASP A 182 -0.92 20.35 1.74
C ASP A 182 -0.68 20.62 0.23
N ASP A 183 -1.58 20.17 -0.64
CA ASP A 183 -1.48 20.40 -2.10
C ASP A 183 -2.35 21.58 -2.55
N PRO A 184 -1.75 22.73 -2.90
CA PRO A 184 -2.49 23.91 -3.32
C PRO A 184 -3.20 23.75 -4.68
N LYS A 185 -2.87 22.73 -5.47
CA LYS A 185 -3.49 22.46 -6.77
C LYS A 185 -4.88 21.82 -6.63
N PHE A 186 -5.18 21.24 -5.47
CA PHE A 186 -6.48 20.63 -5.23
C PHE A 186 -7.49 21.71 -4.74
N THR A 187 -8.52 21.95 -5.52
CA THR A 187 -9.54 22.99 -5.30
C THR A 187 -10.97 22.49 -5.52
N GLY A 188 -11.15 21.23 -5.85
CA GLY A 188 -12.45 20.63 -6.18
C GLY A 188 -13.27 20.18 -4.98
N HIS A 189 -14.07 19.14 -5.17
CA HIS A 189 -14.88 18.51 -4.12
C HIS A 189 -14.17 17.32 -3.51
N LEU A 190 -14.29 17.14 -2.20
CA LEU A 190 -13.66 16.04 -1.48
C LEU A 190 -14.69 15.22 -0.70
N LEU A 191 -14.87 13.96 -1.09
CA LEU A 191 -15.60 12.98 -0.30
C LEU A 191 -14.64 12.19 0.57
N VAL A 192 -14.83 12.26 1.88
CA VAL A 192 -13.96 11.62 2.89
C VAL A 192 -14.70 10.47 3.54
N GLY A 193 -14.38 9.25 3.15
CA GLY A 193 -14.94 8.06 3.79
C GLY A 193 -14.39 7.80 5.18
N VAL A 194 -15.29 7.55 6.11
CA VAL A 194 -14.99 7.23 7.51
C VAL A 194 -15.40 5.80 7.79
N ALA A 195 -14.43 4.88 7.81
CA ALA A 195 -14.58 3.57 8.43
C ALA A 195 -14.08 3.70 9.87
N PRO A 196 -14.94 3.60 10.89
CA PRO A 196 -14.60 4.02 12.26
C PRO A 196 -13.33 3.41 12.81
N GLU A 197 -13.15 2.11 12.66
CA GLU A 197 -12.00 1.39 13.20
C GLU A 197 -10.67 1.78 12.53
N LEU A 198 -10.72 2.27 11.29
CA LEU A 198 -9.52 2.72 10.57
C LEU A 198 -9.30 4.22 10.79
N PHE A 199 -10.35 5.02 10.65
CA PHE A 199 -10.26 6.47 10.77
C PHE A 199 -9.81 6.88 12.17
N PHE A 200 -10.52 6.43 13.20
CA PHE A 200 -10.29 6.86 14.58
C PHE A 200 -9.12 6.15 15.26
N SER A 201 -8.66 5.00 14.77
CA SER A 201 -7.43 4.38 15.24
C SER A 201 -6.17 4.94 14.58
N GLY A 202 -6.31 5.63 13.47
CA GLY A 202 -5.18 6.13 12.67
C GLY A 202 -4.40 5.00 11.98
N ARG A 203 -5.03 3.87 11.71
CA ARG A 203 -4.38 2.72 11.06
C ARG A 203 -3.81 3.10 9.70
N ALA A 204 -2.58 2.67 9.40
CA ALA A 204 -1.78 3.22 8.31
C ALA A 204 -1.05 2.14 7.50
N ILE A 205 -1.77 1.06 7.13
CA ILE A 205 -1.18 -0.11 6.41
C ILE A 205 -0.54 0.31 5.08
N ARG A 206 -1.16 1.26 4.36
CA ARG A 206 -0.71 1.74 3.05
C ARG A 206 -0.10 3.16 3.11
N ALA A 207 0.48 3.55 4.26
CA ALA A 207 1.12 4.87 4.40
C ALA A 207 2.32 5.08 3.48
N ASP A 208 2.96 4.01 3.04
CA ASP A 208 4.10 4.01 2.11
C ASP A 208 3.75 4.56 0.71
N VAL A 209 2.47 4.66 0.36
CA VAL A 209 2.01 5.23 -0.92
C VAL A 209 2.36 6.72 -1.05
N PHE A 210 2.32 7.48 0.04
CA PHE A 210 2.61 8.92 0.01
C PHE A 210 4.09 9.21 -0.29
N PRO A 211 5.08 8.69 0.48
CA PRO A 211 6.48 8.87 0.10
C PRO A 211 6.80 8.24 -1.26
N TYR A 212 6.15 7.16 -1.67
CA TYR A 212 6.31 6.60 -3.00
C TYR A 212 5.90 7.60 -4.08
N TYR A 213 4.73 8.23 -3.98
CA TYR A 213 4.26 9.25 -4.91
C TYR A 213 5.23 10.42 -5.02
N HIS A 214 5.68 10.97 -3.90
CA HIS A 214 6.57 12.14 -3.86
C HIS A 214 7.99 11.84 -4.36
N LYS A 215 8.47 10.59 -4.25
CA LYS A 215 9.86 10.20 -4.59
C LYS A 215 9.98 9.33 -5.83
N GLN A 216 8.88 9.03 -6.51
CA GLN A 216 8.86 8.10 -7.65
C GLN A 216 9.73 8.60 -8.81
N GLY A 217 10.77 7.80 -9.15
CA GLY A 217 11.66 8.05 -10.28
C GLY A 217 11.10 7.61 -11.64
N PRO A 218 11.80 8.00 -12.74
CA PRO A 218 11.38 7.61 -14.10
C PRO A 218 11.32 6.09 -14.31
N SER A 219 12.28 5.33 -13.79
CA SER A 219 12.31 3.87 -13.91
C SER A 219 11.10 3.20 -13.25
N GLN A 220 10.67 3.69 -12.07
CA GLN A 220 9.47 3.20 -11.41
C GLN A 220 8.21 3.51 -12.21
N ARG A 221 8.13 4.71 -12.81
CA ARG A 221 7.00 5.09 -13.68
C ARG A 221 6.93 4.21 -14.92
N SER A 222 8.06 3.97 -15.57
CA SER A 222 8.13 3.08 -16.73
C SER A 222 7.77 1.64 -16.36
N GLY A 223 8.25 1.13 -15.23
CA GLY A 223 7.89 -0.20 -14.73
C GLY A 223 6.39 -0.33 -14.43
N ASN A 224 5.78 0.67 -13.80
CA ASN A 224 4.34 0.70 -13.56
C ASN A 224 3.55 0.75 -14.88
N TRP A 225 3.99 1.56 -15.83
CA TRP A 225 3.36 1.65 -17.14
C TRP A 225 3.40 0.31 -17.89
N LEU A 226 4.55 -0.36 -17.91
CA LEU A 226 4.70 -1.69 -18.51
C LEU A 226 3.80 -2.72 -17.83
N SER A 227 3.79 -2.75 -16.47
CA SER A 227 2.92 -3.62 -15.71
C SER A 227 1.45 -3.43 -16.09
N LYS A 228 0.97 -2.19 -16.03
CA LYS A 228 -0.40 -1.80 -16.28
C LYS A 228 -0.87 -2.13 -17.71
N HIS A 229 -0.04 -1.91 -18.73
CA HIS A 229 -0.47 -2.04 -20.12
C HIS A 229 -0.17 -3.41 -20.73
N LEU A 230 0.83 -4.16 -20.23
CA LEU A 230 1.27 -5.41 -20.83
C LEU A 230 1.00 -6.64 -19.99
N LEU A 231 0.98 -6.53 -18.65
CA LEU A 231 0.91 -7.70 -17.78
C LEU A 231 -0.45 -7.82 -17.08
N GLU A 232 -0.92 -6.76 -16.47
CA GLU A 232 -2.15 -6.74 -15.67
C GLU A 232 -3.42 -7.07 -16.46
N PRO A 233 -3.62 -6.53 -17.67
CA PRO A 233 -4.81 -6.84 -18.48
C PRO A 233 -4.75 -8.22 -19.16
N VAL A 234 -3.59 -8.91 -19.12
CA VAL A 234 -3.39 -10.17 -19.82
C VAL A 234 -3.37 -11.35 -18.87
N PHE A 235 -2.70 -11.24 -17.71
CA PHE A 235 -2.44 -12.37 -16.83
C PHE A 235 -3.21 -12.28 -15.52
N ALA A 236 -4.10 -13.24 -15.28
CA ALA A 236 -4.83 -13.36 -14.02
C ALA A 236 -3.91 -13.69 -12.84
N PHE A 237 -2.87 -14.53 -13.05
CA PHE A 237 -1.89 -14.88 -12.01
C PHE A 237 -0.98 -13.71 -11.61
N TYR A 238 -0.97 -12.62 -12.35
CA TYR A 238 -0.15 -11.46 -12.04
C TYR A 238 -0.68 -10.66 -10.84
N ASP A 239 -1.91 -10.93 -10.42
CA ASP A 239 -2.43 -10.44 -9.14
C ASP A 239 -1.54 -10.94 -7.97
N PRO A 240 -1.16 -10.07 -7.02
CA PRO A 240 -0.30 -10.43 -5.88
C PRO A 240 -0.80 -11.62 -5.05
N ASP A 241 -2.12 -11.85 -5.02
CA ASP A 241 -2.71 -12.97 -4.30
C ASP A 241 -2.41 -14.33 -4.93
N PHE A 242 -2.14 -14.36 -6.23
CA PHE A 242 -1.85 -15.56 -7.03
C PHE A 242 -0.38 -15.70 -7.40
N ALA A 243 0.46 -14.75 -7.01
CA ALA A 243 1.89 -14.85 -7.19
C ALA A 243 2.46 -16.09 -6.47
N LEU A 244 3.35 -16.84 -7.12
CA LEU A 244 3.90 -18.10 -6.59
C LEU A 244 4.43 -17.95 -5.15
N GLY A 245 5.17 -16.89 -4.86
CA GLY A 245 5.69 -16.65 -3.51
C GLY A 245 4.59 -16.45 -2.46
N THR A 246 3.47 -15.81 -2.81
CA THR A 246 2.31 -15.67 -1.93
C THR A 246 1.61 -17.00 -1.69
N VAL A 247 1.43 -17.77 -2.77
CA VAL A 247 0.80 -19.10 -2.69
C VAL A 247 1.63 -20.05 -1.83
N VAL A 248 2.95 -20.09 -2.03
CA VAL A 248 3.87 -20.90 -1.22
C VAL A 248 3.84 -20.48 0.25
N ARG A 249 3.90 -19.18 0.53
CA ARG A 249 3.86 -18.66 1.92
C ARG A 249 2.55 -19.02 2.64
N ARG A 250 1.43 -19.09 1.93
CA ARG A 250 0.11 -19.41 2.47
C ARG A 250 -0.16 -20.91 2.66
N GLN A 251 0.77 -21.78 2.27
CA GLN A 251 0.61 -23.20 2.53
C GLN A 251 0.63 -23.49 4.04
N PRO A 252 -0.01 -24.58 4.50
CA PRO A 252 -0.03 -24.98 5.90
C PRO A 252 1.30 -25.59 6.35
N TRP A 253 2.37 -24.79 6.28
CA TRP A 253 3.68 -25.20 6.73
C TRP A 253 3.68 -25.51 8.22
N PRO A 254 4.48 -26.52 8.68
CA PRO A 254 4.69 -26.74 10.09
C PRO A 254 5.26 -25.46 10.75
N MET A 255 4.63 -25.00 11.81
CA MET A 255 5.06 -23.82 12.54
C MET A 255 5.83 -24.20 13.80
N ARG A 256 6.86 -23.42 14.15
CA ARG A 256 7.53 -23.56 15.44
C ARG A 256 6.57 -23.15 16.57
N ALA A 257 6.70 -23.80 17.71
CA ALA A 257 5.93 -23.43 18.91
C ALA A 257 6.13 -21.94 19.24
N GLY A 258 5.03 -21.24 19.53
CA GLY A 258 5.04 -19.81 19.86
C GLY A 258 5.00 -18.85 18.66
N MET A 259 5.04 -19.33 17.42
CA MET A 259 4.84 -18.49 16.23
C MET A 259 3.34 -18.29 16.00
N HIS A 260 2.95 -17.05 15.77
CA HIS A 260 1.60 -16.73 15.31
C HIS A 260 1.50 -16.90 13.80
N LYS A 261 0.46 -17.56 13.34
CA LYS A 261 0.10 -17.58 11.93
C LYS A 261 -0.48 -16.21 11.57
N ASN A 262 0.17 -15.48 10.67
CA ASN A 262 -0.43 -14.28 10.13
C ASN A 262 -1.62 -14.65 9.24
N SER A 263 -2.79 -14.21 9.64
CA SER A 263 -4.01 -14.34 8.84
C SER A 263 -4.03 -13.19 7.84
N ASP A 264 -3.44 -13.40 6.67
CA ASP A 264 -3.47 -12.41 5.59
C ASP A 264 -4.85 -12.39 4.93
N VAL A 265 -5.42 -11.21 4.79
CA VAL A 265 -6.62 -11.02 3.97
C VAL A 265 -6.30 -11.46 2.54
N ARG A 266 -7.14 -12.33 1.99
CA ARG A 266 -7.02 -12.80 0.61
C ARG A 266 -7.73 -11.83 -0.32
N LYS A 267 -7.61 -12.06 -1.64
CA LYS A 267 -8.28 -11.25 -2.67
C LYS A 267 -9.77 -11.07 -2.37
N LEU A 268 -10.19 -9.83 -2.23
CA LEU A 268 -11.61 -9.46 -2.03
C LEU A 268 -12.16 -8.65 -3.20
N LEU A 269 -11.29 -7.98 -3.97
CA LEU A 269 -11.69 -7.02 -4.99
C LEU A 269 -11.16 -7.38 -6.38
N VAL A 270 -11.86 -6.85 -7.38
CA VAL A 270 -11.37 -6.64 -8.74
C VAL A 270 -11.29 -5.13 -8.96
N GLN A 271 -10.28 -4.67 -9.67
CA GLN A 271 -10.02 -3.25 -9.90
C GLN A 271 -9.83 -2.96 -11.39
N ASP A 272 -10.38 -1.82 -11.82
CA ASP A 272 -10.23 -1.26 -13.17
C ASP A 272 -9.00 -0.32 -13.24
N ALA A 273 -8.65 0.09 -14.45
CA ALA A 273 -7.47 0.92 -14.73
C ALA A 273 -7.46 2.29 -14.03
N ASP A 274 -8.61 2.82 -13.66
CA ASP A 274 -8.79 4.08 -12.95
C ASP A 274 -9.06 3.93 -11.46
N ARG A 275 -8.80 2.71 -10.95
CA ARG A 275 -9.05 2.29 -9.57
C ARG A 275 -10.53 2.19 -9.18
N ASN A 276 -11.47 2.19 -10.14
CA ASN A 276 -12.80 1.70 -9.82
C ASN A 276 -12.70 0.25 -9.34
N SER A 277 -13.27 -0.07 -8.21
CA SER A 277 -13.11 -1.40 -7.62
C SER A 277 -14.46 -1.92 -7.13
N HIS A 278 -14.66 -3.21 -7.23
CA HIS A 278 -15.85 -3.89 -6.75
C HIS A 278 -15.48 -5.23 -6.13
N MET A 279 -16.40 -5.82 -5.38
CA MET A 279 -16.18 -7.12 -4.75
C MET A 279 -15.92 -8.20 -5.80
N TRP A 280 -14.96 -9.07 -5.54
CA TRP A 280 -14.71 -10.22 -6.39
C TRP A 280 -15.84 -11.24 -6.27
N ARG A 281 -16.37 -11.66 -7.39
CA ARG A 281 -17.49 -12.60 -7.50
C ARG A 281 -17.34 -13.85 -6.63
N LYS A 282 -16.10 -14.36 -6.45
CA LYS A 282 -15.83 -15.50 -5.60
C LYS A 282 -16.17 -15.24 -4.11
N VAL A 283 -16.04 -14.01 -3.64
CA VAL A 283 -16.46 -13.64 -2.26
C VAL A 283 -17.99 -13.67 -2.14
N GLU A 284 -18.68 -13.26 -3.20
CA GLU A 284 -20.14 -13.22 -3.24
C GLU A 284 -20.76 -14.62 -3.34
N GLU A 285 -20.17 -15.50 -4.14
CA GLU A 285 -20.77 -16.78 -4.52
C GLU A 285 -20.24 -18.00 -3.74
N ASP A 286 -18.99 -17.97 -3.24
CA ASP A 286 -18.36 -19.07 -2.53
C ASP A 286 -18.39 -18.86 -1.01
N PRO A 287 -19.29 -19.53 -0.28
CA PRO A 287 -19.40 -19.38 1.18
C PRO A 287 -18.12 -19.77 1.93
N ALA A 288 -17.37 -20.76 1.43
CA ALA A 288 -16.12 -21.20 2.06
C ALA A 288 -15.01 -20.13 1.90
N TYR A 289 -14.93 -19.52 0.72
CA TYR A 289 -13.99 -18.42 0.49
C TYR A 289 -14.35 -17.18 1.33
N ARG A 290 -15.62 -16.81 1.36
CA ARG A 290 -16.15 -15.71 2.17
C ARG A 290 -15.89 -15.90 3.67
N ALA A 291 -16.02 -17.14 4.17
CA ALA A 291 -15.76 -17.47 5.57
C ALA A 291 -14.31 -17.15 6.00
N ILE A 292 -13.35 -17.19 5.07
CA ILE A 292 -11.96 -16.80 5.34
C ILE A 292 -11.87 -15.32 5.71
N ALA A 293 -12.52 -14.44 4.96
CA ALA A 293 -12.54 -13.00 5.26
C ALA A 293 -13.21 -12.75 6.61
N ARG A 294 -14.37 -13.37 6.85
CA ARG A 294 -15.10 -13.25 8.12
C ARG A 294 -14.27 -13.71 9.33
N SER A 295 -13.52 -14.82 9.21
CA SER A 295 -12.65 -15.28 10.30
C SER A 295 -11.53 -14.29 10.63
N ILE A 296 -10.97 -13.66 9.59
CA ILE A 296 -9.92 -12.65 9.77
C ILE A 296 -10.46 -11.41 10.47
N TRP A 297 -11.67 -10.95 10.12
CA TRP A 297 -12.30 -9.83 10.83
C TRP A 297 -12.52 -10.16 12.30
N LEU A 298 -13.03 -11.35 12.64
CA LEU A 298 -13.20 -11.78 14.02
C LEU A 298 -11.89 -11.84 14.80
N GLU A 299 -10.80 -12.27 14.18
CA GLU A 299 -9.46 -12.24 14.82
C GLU A 299 -9.03 -10.81 15.19
N HIS A 300 -9.36 -9.83 14.35
CA HIS A 300 -8.99 -8.43 14.58
C HIS A 300 -9.83 -7.75 15.68
N PHE A 301 -11.06 -8.18 15.92
CA PHE A 301 -11.93 -7.56 16.93
C PHE A 301 -11.53 -7.86 18.37
N GLY A 302 -10.73 -8.91 18.59
CA GLY A 302 -10.51 -9.46 19.93
C GLY A 302 -9.36 -8.84 20.72
N LYS A 303 -8.43 -8.09 20.13
CA LYS A 303 -7.22 -7.62 20.83
C LYS A 303 -6.82 -6.23 20.37
N PRO A 304 -7.19 -5.17 21.12
CA PRO A 304 -6.69 -3.85 20.84
C PRO A 304 -5.15 -3.81 21.03
N PRO A 305 -4.44 -3.05 20.19
CA PRO A 305 -3.00 -2.87 20.37
C PRO A 305 -2.69 -2.14 21.70
N PRO A 306 -1.48 -2.27 22.24
CA PRO A 306 -1.10 -1.63 23.51
C PRO A 306 -1.30 -0.11 23.56
N THR A 307 -1.39 0.53 22.40
CA THR A 307 -1.68 1.95 22.26
C THR A 307 -3.16 2.30 22.47
N MET A 308 -4.06 1.30 22.50
CA MET A 308 -5.51 1.46 22.63
C MET A 308 -6.14 0.44 23.60
N ASP A 309 -5.34 -0.17 24.45
CA ASP A 309 -5.76 -1.25 25.37
C ASP A 309 -6.53 -0.77 26.60
N THR A 310 -6.66 0.54 26.80
CA THR A 310 -7.50 1.15 27.84
C THR A 310 -8.43 2.22 27.22
N PRO A 311 -9.60 2.50 27.84
CA PRO A 311 -10.51 3.54 27.36
C PRO A 311 -9.84 4.91 27.22
N GLN A 312 -8.95 5.27 28.16
CA GLN A 312 -8.23 6.55 28.12
C GLN A 312 -7.25 6.64 26.95
N LYS A 313 -6.50 5.57 26.68
CA LYS A 313 -5.59 5.50 25.52
C LYS A 313 -6.36 5.54 24.22
N LEU A 314 -7.45 4.78 24.12
CA LEU A 314 -8.32 4.77 22.95
C LEU A 314 -8.87 6.18 22.69
N GLN A 315 -9.42 6.84 23.71
CA GLN A 315 -9.94 8.21 23.57
C GLN A 315 -8.86 9.20 23.11
N LYS A 316 -7.65 9.11 23.66
CA LYS A 316 -6.52 9.94 23.24
C LYS A 316 -6.18 9.73 21.76
N VAL A 317 -6.22 8.50 21.26
CA VAL A 317 -5.98 8.21 19.85
C VAL A 317 -7.09 8.79 18.98
N ILE A 318 -8.35 8.59 19.37
CA ILE A 318 -9.51 9.18 18.67
C ILE A 318 -9.38 10.69 18.58
N ASP A 319 -9.12 11.38 19.69
CA ASP A 319 -8.97 12.82 19.74
C ASP A 319 -7.84 13.30 18.83
N THR A 320 -6.70 12.59 18.84
CA THR A 320 -5.57 12.88 17.94
C THR A 320 -5.97 12.80 16.47
N GLN A 321 -6.73 11.78 16.06
CA GLN A 321 -7.16 11.67 14.66
C GLN A 321 -8.17 12.76 14.28
N ILE A 322 -9.07 13.12 15.19
CA ILE A 322 -10.00 14.23 14.98
C ILE A 322 -9.25 15.56 14.89
N ASP A 323 -8.26 15.82 15.74
CA ASP A 323 -7.41 17.03 15.69
C ASP A 323 -6.71 17.18 14.34
N ARG A 324 -6.13 16.09 13.84
CA ARG A 324 -5.50 16.05 12.52
C ARG A 324 -6.51 16.35 11.40
N ALA A 325 -7.68 15.75 11.46
CA ALA A 325 -8.74 15.99 10.49
C ALA A 325 -9.20 17.47 10.53
N VAL A 326 -9.38 18.05 11.71
CA VAL A 326 -9.73 19.46 11.89
C VAL A 326 -8.69 20.38 11.24
N ALA A 327 -7.41 20.13 11.49
CA ALA A 327 -6.32 20.93 10.91
C ALA A 327 -6.28 20.82 9.37
N ALA A 328 -6.44 19.62 8.82
CA ALA A 328 -6.45 19.40 7.38
C ALA A 328 -7.68 20.03 6.71
N VAL A 329 -8.86 19.85 7.28
CA VAL A 329 -10.11 20.45 6.79
C VAL A 329 -10.04 21.99 6.80
N ALA A 330 -9.45 22.59 7.83
CA ALA A 330 -9.27 24.04 7.90
C ALA A 330 -8.43 24.56 6.71
N LYS A 331 -7.33 23.87 6.35
CA LYS A 331 -6.50 24.23 5.18
C LYS A 331 -7.29 24.10 3.87
N LEU A 332 -8.05 23.02 3.70
CA LEU A 332 -8.87 22.78 2.50
C LEU A 332 -9.96 23.86 2.34
N ARG A 333 -10.70 24.13 3.39
CA ARG A 333 -11.75 25.15 3.38
C ARG A 333 -11.23 26.57 3.12
N ALA A 334 -10.03 26.90 3.61
CA ALA A 334 -9.38 28.18 3.33
C ALA A 334 -9.10 28.40 1.83
N ARG A 335 -9.04 27.30 1.03
CA ARG A 335 -8.91 27.32 -0.43
C ARG A 335 -10.24 27.15 -1.18
N GLY A 336 -11.36 27.12 -0.47
CA GLY A 336 -12.68 26.94 -1.07
C GLY A 336 -13.06 25.49 -1.40
N VAL A 337 -12.25 24.50 -1.00
CA VAL A 337 -12.57 23.08 -1.20
C VAL A 337 -13.82 22.72 -0.39
N GLN A 338 -14.80 22.11 -1.05
CA GLN A 338 -16.00 21.59 -0.41
C GLN A 338 -15.72 20.16 0.07
N VAL A 339 -15.69 19.98 1.39
CA VAL A 339 -15.41 18.70 2.05
C VAL A 339 -16.71 18.11 2.58
N LEU A 340 -16.93 16.81 2.33
CA LEU A 340 -18.08 16.06 2.83
C LEU A 340 -17.60 14.75 3.44
N PHE A 341 -17.99 14.45 4.66
CA PHE A 341 -17.74 13.14 5.26
C PHE A 341 -18.81 12.12 4.87
N LEU A 342 -18.41 10.86 4.66
CA LEU A 342 -19.29 9.74 4.38
C LEU A 342 -18.99 8.59 5.34
N ARG A 343 -19.99 8.12 6.07
CA ARG A 343 -19.95 6.87 6.81
C ARG A 343 -20.68 5.80 5.99
N PRO A 344 -19.95 4.95 5.22
CA PRO A 344 -20.56 3.84 4.49
C PRO A 344 -21.12 2.77 5.43
N PRO A 345 -22.05 1.92 5.00
CA PRO A 345 -22.64 0.88 5.83
C PRO A 345 -21.63 -0.21 6.23
N SER A 346 -21.95 -0.91 7.29
CA SER A 346 -21.38 -2.19 7.73
C SER A 346 -22.49 -2.99 8.41
N ILE A 347 -22.34 -4.32 8.45
CA ILE A 347 -23.39 -5.18 9.04
C ILE A 347 -22.81 -6.22 9.98
N GLY A 348 -23.70 -6.89 10.70
CA GLY A 348 -23.38 -8.07 11.53
C GLY A 348 -22.31 -7.81 12.59
N PRO A 349 -21.41 -8.76 12.83
CA PRO A 349 -20.36 -8.64 13.84
C PRO A 349 -19.43 -7.46 13.63
N TYR A 350 -19.19 -7.04 12.38
CA TYR A 350 -18.35 -5.89 12.07
C TYR A 350 -19.00 -4.59 12.58
N TYR A 351 -20.27 -4.39 12.25
CA TYR A 351 -21.03 -3.26 12.74
C TYR A 351 -21.15 -3.24 14.27
N ALA A 352 -21.41 -4.39 14.90
CA ALA A 352 -21.48 -4.49 16.35
C ALA A 352 -20.17 -4.10 17.03
N PHE A 353 -19.02 -4.52 16.47
CA PHE A 353 -17.70 -4.11 16.94
C PHE A 353 -17.51 -2.60 16.84
N GLU A 354 -17.84 -2.00 15.70
CA GLU A 354 -17.71 -0.56 15.49
C GLU A 354 -18.59 0.24 16.47
N GLN A 355 -19.83 -0.15 16.67
CA GLN A 355 -20.72 0.51 17.62
C GLN A 355 -20.23 0.42 19.07
N HIS A 356 -19.58 -0.69 19.42
CA HIS A 356 -19.06 -0.89 20.76
C HIS A 356 -17.77 -0.08 21.02
N VAL A 357 -16.83 -0.11 20.08
CA VAL A 357 -15.48 0.48 20.27
C VAL A 357 -15.42 1.94 19.84
N PHE A 358 -16.16 2.29 18.80
CA PHE A 358 -16.19 3.63 18.20
C PHE A 358 -17.63 4.17 18.10
N PRO A 359 -18.33 4.36 19.23
CA PRO A 359 -19.73 4.80 19.22
C PRO A 359 -19.88 6.13 18.46
N ARG A 360 -20.96 6.24 17.67
CA ARG A 360 -21.27 7.42 16.85
C ARG A 360 -21.18 8.74 17.62
N ALA A 361 -21.79 8.77 18.80
CA ALA A 361 -21.87 9.99 19.62
C ALA A 361 -20.52 10.55 20.08
N THR A 362 -19.52 9.68 20.29
CA THR A 362 -18.19 10.04 20.77
C THR A 362 -17.15 10.13 19.66
N THR A 363 -17.47 9.72 18.46
CA THR A 363 -16.57 9.69 17.30
C THR A 363 -17.09 10.52 16.13
N TRP A 364 -18.05 10.02 15.38
CA TRP A 364 -18.61 10.66 14.18
C TRP A 364 -19.22 12.04 14.49
N ASP A 365 -20.10 12.13 15.49
CA ASP A 365 -20.74 13.38 15.83
C ASP A 365 -19.75 14.43 16.37
N VAL A 366 -18.69 13.99 17.06
CA VAL A 366 -17.60 14.86 17.50
C VAL A 366 -16.78 15.35 16.31
N LEU A 367 -16.44 14.46 15.35
CA LEU A 367 -15.74 14.83 14.13
C LEU A 367 -16.48 15.92 13.36
N LEU A 368 -17.77 15.76 13.12
CA LEU A 368 -18.57 16.76 12.38
C LEU A 368 -18.63 18.10 13.13
N ARG A 369 -18.93 18.07 14.44
CA ARG A 369 -18.97 19.30 15.24
C ARG A 369 -17.66 20.05 15.24
N ARG A 370 -16.52 19.33 15.36
CA ARG A 370 -15.20 19.97 15.48
C ARG A 370 -14.65 20.46 14.14
N THR A 371 -14.94 19.76 13.05
CA THR A 371 -14.55 20.20 11.70
C THR A 371 -15.47 21.27 11.13
N GLY A 372 -16.71 21.34 11.60
CA GLY A 372 -17.75 22.19 11.03
C GLY A 372 -18.09 21.84 9.58
N VAL A 373 -17.89 20.57 9.19
CA VAL A 373 -18.15 20.04 7.84
C VAL A 373 -19.34 19.06 7.92
N PRO A 374 -20.25 19.07 6.95
CA PRO A 374 -21.36 18.15 6.91
C PRO A 374 -20.89 16.69 6.67
N GLY A 375 -21.78 15.76 7.00
CA GLY A 375 -21.54 14.34 6.76
C GLY A 375 -22.80 13.56 6.50
N ILE A 376 -22.69 12.52 5.69
CA ILE A 376 -23.72 11.55 5.40
C ILE A 376 -23.40 10.28 6.20
N HIS A 377 -24.24 9.98 7.19
CA HIS A 377 -24.19 8.71 7.91
C HIS A 377 -25.27 7.79 7.32
N PHE A 378 -24.89 6.56 6.94
CA PHE A 378 -25.82 5.65 6.26
C PHE A 378 -27.12 5.41 7.06
N GLU A 379 -27.08 5.47 8.40
CA GLU A 379 -28.23 5.28 9.27
C GLU A 379 -29.28 6.42 9.18
N ASP A 380 -28.86 7.60 8.76
CA ASP A 380 -29.73 8.77 8.67
C ASP A 380 -30.57 8.78 7.37
N TYR A 381 -30.25 7.87 6.44
CA TYR A 381 -30.87 7.80 5.12
C TYR A 381 -31.40 6.39 4.85
N PRO A 382 -32.72 6.16 4.88
CA PRO A 382 -33.30 4.85 4.61
C PRO A 382 -32.84 4.22 3.29
N GLN A 383 -32.59 5.05 2.25
CA GLN A 383 -32.11 4.62 0.94
C GLN A 383 -30.64 4.21 0.93
N LEU A 384 -29.88 4.41 2.00
CA LEU A 384 -28.52 3.95 2.17
C LEU A 384 -28.37 2.73 3.08
N GLN A 385 -29.49 2.06 3.39
CA GLN A 385 -29.57 0.90 4.28
C GLN A 385 -30.06 -0.35 3.56
N GLY A 386 -29.87 -1.53 4.19
CA GLY A 386 -30.42 -2.78 3.72
C GLY A 386 -29.65 -3.44 2.56
N TYR A 387 -28.44 -3.05 2.32
CA TYR A 387 -27.57 -3.62 1.27
C TYR A 387 -26.88 -4.91 1.73
N ASP A 388 -26.68 -5.85 0.80
CA ASP A 388 -25.90 -7.07 1.06
C ASP A 388 -24.39 -6.77 1.16
N GLN A 389 -23.80 -7.26 2.24
CA GLN A 389 -22.37 -7.19 2.53
C GLN A 389 -21.84 -8.59 2.85
N PRO A 390 -21.44 -9.35 1.84
CA PRO A 390 -21.12 -10.77 1.98
C PRO A 390 -20.14 -11.08 3.11
N GLU A 391 -19.16 -10.23 3.36
CA GLU A 391 -18.16 -10.41 4.41
C GLU A 391 -18.26 -9.33 5.53
N TRP A 392 -19.44 -8.69 5.68
CA TRP A 392 -19.86 -7.72 6.71
C TRP A 392 -19.29 -6.31 6.58
N SER A 393 -18.26 -6.08 5.78
CA SER A 393 -17.57 -4.78 5.67
C SER A 393 -17.79 -4.06 4.34
N HIS A 394 -17.93 -4.80 3.22
CA HIS A 394 -18.03 -4.23 1.88
C HIS A 394 -19.27 -4.71 1.16
N LEU A 395 -19.84 -3.85 0.34
CA LEU A 395 -21.00 -4.16 -0.49
C LEU A 395 -20.64 -5.17 -1.60
N SER A 396 -21.59 -6.04 -1.95
CA SER A 396 -21.47 -6.82 -3.18
C SER A 396 -21.43 -5.89 -4.40
N ALA A 397 -20.93 -6.37 -5.54
CA ALA A 397 -20.74 -5.52 -6.72
C ALA A 397 -22.04 -4.86 -7.20
N SER A 398 -23.16 -5.60 -7.18
CA SER A 398 -24.47 -5.06 -7.54
C SER A 398 -24.98 -4.03 -6.53
N GLU A 399 -24.78 -4.30 -5.24
CA GLU A 399 -25.23 -3.40 -4.18
C GLU A 399 -24.39 -2.12 -4.11
N ALA A 400 -23.09 -2.16 -4.44
CA ALA A 400 -22.26 -0.98 -4.58
C ALA A 400 -22.76 -0.03 -5.68
N ASN A 401 -23.23 -0.59 -6.81
CA ASN A 401 -23.87 0.21 -7.86
C ASN A 401 -25.17 0.87 -7.35
N ARG A 402 -26.02 0.13 -6.63
CA ARG A 402 -27.27 0.64 -6.07
C ARG A 402 -27.00 1.70 -4.99
N PHE A 403 -26.05 1.45 -4.11
CA PHE A 403 -25.63 2.39 -3.07
C PHE A 403 -25.13 3.70 -3.68
N THR A 404 -24.25 3.62 -4.69
CA THR A 404 -23.76 4.82 -5.38
C THR A 404 -24.90 5.59 -6.07
N ALA A 405 -25.84 4.86 -6.70
CA ALA A 405 -26.99 5.48 -7.34
C ALA A 405 -27.93 6.19 -6.35
N ALA A 406 -27.99 5.71 -5.10
CA ALA A 406 -28.75 6.36 -4.03
C ALA A 406 -27.96 7.52 -3.37
N LEU A 407 -26.67 7.35 -3.19
CA LEU A 407 -25.79 8.32 -2.51
C LEU A 407 -25.60 9.62 -3.30
N VAL A 408 -25.31 9.50 -4.61
CA VAL A 408 -24.92 10.67 -5.43
C VAL A 408 -26.03 11.73 -5.53
N PRO A 409 -27.32 11.40 -5.70
CA PRO A 409 -28.40 12.38 -5.64
C PRO A 409 -28.48 13.14 -4.31
N ILE A 410 -28.25 12.47 -3.16
CA ILE A 410 -28.22 13.12 -1.84
C ILE A 410 -27.08 14.15 -1.80
N ILE A 411 -25.90 13.78 -2.27
CA ILE A 411 -24.73 14.68 -2.31
C ILE A 411 -25.05 15.93 -3.15
N LYS A 412 -25.63 15.75 -4.33
CA LYS A 412 -25.95 16.85 -5.25
C LYS A 412 -27.05 17.76 -4.70
N ALA A 413 -28.08 17.21 -4.08
CA ALA A 413 -29.20 17.99 -3.60
C ALA A 413 -28.89 18.79 -2.33
N ASP A 414 -28.15 18.17 -1.40
CA ASP A 414 -28.06 18.67 -0.03
C ASP A 414 -26.69 19.30 0.30
N TYR A 415 -25.62 18.96 -0.45
CA TYR A 415 -24.28 19.31 -0.02
C TYR A 415 -23.42 20.03 -1.06
N TRP A 416 -23.50 19.65 -2.33
CA TRP A 416 -22.70 20.29 -3.38
C TRP A 416 -23.60 21.17 -4.26
N VAL A 417 -23.83 22.37 -3.78
CA VAL A 417 -24.57 23.38 -4.56
C VAL A 417 -23.73 23.71 -5.80
N SER A 418 -24.34 23.52 -6.97
CA SER A 418 -23.72 23.94 -8.23
C SER A 418 -23.36 25.42 -8.16
N THR A 419 -22.08 25.75 -8.28
CA THR A 419 -21.58 27.10 -8.51
C THR A 419 -21.83 27.54 -9.98
N ALA A 420 -22.88 27.06 -10.62
CA ALA A 420 -23.33 27.64 -11.86
C ALA A 420 -23.63 29.12 -11.60
N ALA A 421 -22.86 29.97 -12.25
CA ALA A 421 -23.13 31.40 -12.24
C ALA A 421 -24.61 31.62 -12.60
N PRO A 422 -25.31 32.54 -11.94
CA PRO A 422 -26.67 32.85 -12.31
C PRO A 422 -26.69 33.20 -13.81
N GLU A 423 -27.51 32.50 -14.59
CA GLU A 423 -27.76 32.89 -15.97
C GLU A 423 -28.23 34.34 -15.95
N VAL A 424 -27.42 35.25 -16.48
CA VAL A 424 -27.83 36.62 -16.73
C VAL A 424 -28.88 36.53 -17.82
N PRO A 425 -30.14 36.89 -17.52
CA PRO A 425 -31.19 36.86 -18.54
C PRO A 425 -30.78 37.78 -19.71
N PRO A 426 -30.99 37.36 -20.97
CA PRO A 426 -30.69 38.19 -22.11
C PRO A 426 -31.51 39.48 -22.05
N ARG A 427 -30.83 40.62 -22.22
CA ARG A 427 -31.46 41.96 -22.31
C ARG A 427 -32.20 42.12 -23.60
#